data_a1b39b47db11f262cb804ead9c2acd42
#
_entry.id   a1b39b47db11f262cb804ead9c2acd42
#
_cell.length_a   1.000
_cell.length_b   1.000
_cell.length_c   1.000
_cell.angle_alpha   90.00
_cell.angle_beta   90.00
_cell.angle_gamma   90.00
#
_symmetry.space_group_name_H-M   'P 1'
#
loop_
_entity.id
_entity.type
_entity.pdbx_description
1 polymer ?
#
loop_
_entity_poly.entity_id
_entity_poly.type
_entity_poly.pdbx_seq_one_letter_code
_entity_poly.pdbx_strand_id
1 'polypeptide(L)'
;MIKNNTKNWCRATHSMLIKDEGLRLKAYKCTANAWTIGCGRNLSDRRITEEELQRYRTVGITREMALQWLDEDVQVAQKICADIFGELFSTWSENRQLGWVNLAFNLGRARLLKFKNTIRA
;
A
#
# COMPACT_ATOMS: atom_id res chain seq x y z
N MET A 1 -17.76 -15.93 -3.30
CA MET A 1 -16.80 -15.82 -4.39
C MET A 1 -15.88 -14.66 -4.17
N ILE A 2 -14.63 -14.95 -4.16
CA ILE A 2 -13.58 -14.03 -3.81
C ILE A 2 -13.52 -12.80 -4.74
N LYS A 3 -13.82 -12.97 -6.04
CA LYS A 3 -13.66 -11.90 -7.02
C LYS A 3 -14.60 -10.71 -6.83
N ASN A 4 -15.87 -10.93 -6.48
CA ASN A 4 -16.81 -9.82 -6.32
C ASN A 4 -16.60 -9.08 -5.00
N ASN A 5 -16.30 -9.80 -3.95
CA ASN A 5 -15.98 -9.22 -2.65
C ASN A 5 -14.65 -8.45 -2.71
N THR A 6 -13.68 -8.95 -3.47
CA THR A 6 -12.39 -8.31 -3.65
C THR A 6 -12.53 -6.93 -4.30
N LYS A 7 -13.45 -6.78 -5.26
CA LYS A 7 -13.63 -5.51 -5.96
C LYS A 7 -14.16 -4.40 -5.04
N ASN A 8 -15.18 -4.71 -4.23
CA ASN A 8 -15.72 -3.77 -3.25
C ASN A 8 -14.73 -3.47 -2.14
N TRP A 9 -14.02 -4.48 -1.74
CA TRP A 9 -12.99 -4.42 -0.72
C TRP A 9 -11.84 -3.52 -1.15
N CYS A 10 -11.40 -3.63 -2.41
CA CYS A 10 -10.36 -2.76 -2.98
C CYS A 10 -10.81 -1.30 -3.01
N ARG A 11 -12.05 -1.01 -3.36
CA ARG A 11 -12.57 0.36 -3.38
C ARG A 11 -12.54 0.99 -1.97
N ALA A 12 -12.98 0.23 -0.96
CA ALA A 12 -12.96 0.71 0.41
C ALA A 12 -11.52 0.98 0.88
N THR A 13 -10.60 0.08 0.54
CA THR A 13 -9.19 0.22 0.87
C THR A 13 -8.58 1.43 0.17
N HIS A 14 -8.86 1.60 -1.13
CA HIS A 14 -8.38 2.74 -1.90
C HIS A 14 -8.86 4.06 -1.30
N SER A 15 -10.15 4.16 -0.99
CA SER A 15 -10.72 5.37 -0.40
C SER A 15 -10.09 5.71 0.93
N MET A 16 -9.90 4.72 1.77
CA MET A 16 -9.27 4.88 3.07
C MET A 16 -7.82 5.35 2.94
N LEU A 17 -7.05 4.72 2.05
CA LEU A 17 -5.65 5.07 1.87
C LEU A 17 -5.47 6.44 1.23
N ILE A 18 -6.30 6.80 0.26
CA ILE A 18 -6.25 8.13 -0.34
C ILE A 18 -6.55 9.20 0.70
N LYS A 19 -7.52 8.95 1.57
CA LYS A 19 -7.88 9.87 2.65
C LYS A 19 -6.74 10.03 3.66
N ASP A 20 -6.10 8.92 4.03
CA ASP A 20 -5.04 8.92 5.05
C ASP A 20 -3.71 9.43 4.51
N GLU A 21 -3.31 8.97 3.31
CA GLU A 21 -1.99 9.25 2.73
C GLU A 21 -1.99 10.45 1.79
N GLY A 22 -3.14 10.76 1.20
CA GLY A 22 -3.25 11.74 0.13
C GLY A 22 -2.79 11.18 -1.20
N LEU A 23 -3.12 11.87 -2.27
CA LEU A 23 -2.73 11.49 -3.62
C LEU A 23 -1.90 12.61 -4.24
N ARG A 24 -0.65 12.32 -4.55
CA ARG A 24 0.26 13.30 -5.15
C ARG A 24 0.81 12.79 -6.47
N LEU A 25 0.72 13.61 -7.48
CA LEU A 25 1.13 13.22 -8.84
C LEU A 25 2.61 13.49 -9.11
N LYS A 26 3.26 14.27 -8.28
CA LYS A 26 4.71 14.52 -8.38
C LYS A 26 5.43 13.98 -7.15
N ALA A 27 6.66 13.51 -7.35
CA ALA A 27 7.44 12.97 -6.26
C ALA A 27 7.77 14.04 -5.21
N TYR A 28 7.71 13.64 -3.95
CA TYR A 28 8.01 14.49 -2.81
C TYR A 28 8.75 13.66 -1.76
N LYS A 29 9.40 14.33 -0.83
CA LYS A 29 10.02 13.65 0.31
C LYS A 29 9.03 13.58 1.46
N CYS A 30 8.79 12.37 1.96
CA CYS A 30 7.92 12.17 3.12
C CYS A 30 8.69 12.47 4.41
N THR A 31 7.98 12.38 5.55
CA THR A 31 8.58 12.66 6.87
C THR A 31 9.76 11.74 7.19
N ALA A 32 9.80 10.54 6.59
CA ALA A 32 10.93 9.61 6.73
C ALA A 32 12.08 9.92 5.79
N ASN A 33 12.05 11.06 5.10
CA ASN A 33 13.08 11.52 4.15
C ASN A 33 13.25 10.59 2.94
N ALA A 34 12.20 9.88 2.56
CA ALA A 34 12.18 9.01 1.38
C ALA A 34 11.37 9.66 0.25
N TRP A 35 11.86 9.50 -0.99
CA TRP A 35 11.11 9.94 -2.15
C TRP A 35 9.84 9.13 -2.31
N THR A 36 8.71 9.80 -2.43
CA THR A 36 7.37 9.19 -2.41
C THR A 36 6.53 9.80 -3.53
N ILE A 37 5.62 9.02 -4.10
CA ILE A 37 4.72 9.50 -5.16
C ILE A 37 3.39 8.76 -5.08
N GLY A 38 2.36 9.34 -5.68
CA GLY A 38 1.04 8.73 -5.70
C GLY A 38 0.40 8.74 -4.32
N CYS A 39 -0.05 7.59 -3.89
CA CYS A 39 -0.65 7.41 -2.57
C CYS A 39 0.33 6.68 -1.65
N GLY A 40 1.38 7.39 -1.25
CA GLY A 40 2.37 6.85 -0.31
C GLY A 40 3.34 5.82 -0.88
N ARG A 41 3.48 5.74 -2.21
CA ARG A 41 4.39 4.76 -2.82
C ARG A 41 5.83 5.22 -2.64
N ASN A 42 6.64 4.41 -1.97
CA ASN A 42 8.04 4.71 -1.69
C ASN A 42 8.90 4.42 -2.93
N LEU A 43 9.47 5.46 -3.51
CA LEU A 43 10.36 5.33 -4.67
C LEU A 43 11.79 4.95 -4.26
N SER A 44 12.18 5.29 -3.03
CA SER A 44 13.53 5.00 -2.55
C SER A 44 13.81 3.51 -2.40
N ASP A 45 12.76 2.72 -2.16
CA ASP A 45 12.88 1.26 -2.05
C ASP A 45 12.90 0.56 -3.42
N ARG A 46 12.71 1.31 -4.50
CA ARG A 46 12.64 0.77 -5.85
C ARG A 46 13.89 1.15 -6.61
N ARG A 47 14.29 0.29 -7.54
CA ARG A 47 15.48 0.55 -8.37
C ARG A 47 15.10 1.47 -9.52
N ILE A 48 15.03 2.75 -9.25
CA ILE A 48 14.77 3.76 -10.28
C ILE A 48 16.06 4.53 -10.55
N THR A 49 16.22 5.02 -11.78
CA THR A 49 17.36 5.83 -12.15
C THR A 49 17.18 7.26 -11.68
N GLU A 50 18.29 8.01 -11.65
CA GLU A 50 18.23 9.45 -11.37
C GLU A 50 17.34 10.20 -12.37
N GLU A 51 17.37 9.79 -13.64
CA GLU A 51 16.54 10.37 -14.68
C GLU A 51 15.06 10.13 -14.42
N GLU A 52 14.70 8.90 -14.02
CA GLU A 52 13.32 8.56 -13.67
C GLU A 52 12.85 9.36 -12.47
N LEU A 53 13.69 9.49 -11.45
CA LEU A 53 13.35 10.27 -10.27
C LEU A 53 13.13 11.73 -10.62
N GLN A 54 14.02 12.32 -11.44
CA GLN A 54 13.89 13.69 -11.87
C GLN A 54 12.60 13.91 -12.66
N ARG A 55 12.24 12.95 -13.50
CA ARG A 55 10.99 12.98 -14.26
C ARG A 55 9.78 12.96 -13.34
N TYR A 56 9.81 12.11 -12.33
CA TYR A 56 8.71 12.04 -11.35
C TYR A 56 8.60 13.33 -10.53
N ARG A 57 9.71 14.01 -10.28
CA ARG A 57 9.72 15.27 -9.53
C ARG A 57 9.18 16.44 -10.35
N THR A 58 9.42 16.44 -11.65
CA THR A 58 9.08 17.56 -12.53
C THR A 58 7.79 17.35 -13.32
N VAL A 59 7.68 16.26 -14.04
CA VAL A 59 6.53 15.92 -14.85
C VAL A 59 5.47 15.19 -14.01
N GLY A 60 5.93 14.22 -13.21
CA GLY A 60 5.05 13.41 -12.38
C GLY A 60 4.36 12.29 -13.16
N ILE A 61 3.25 11.84 -12.62
CA ILE A 61 2.44 10.76 -13.19
C ILE A 61 1.00 11.25 -13.34
N THR A 62 0.20 10.53 -14.13
CA THR A 62 -1.22 10.83 -14.25
C THR A 62 -1.98 10.28 -13.03
N ARG A 63 -3.17 10.82 -12.80
CA ARG A 63 -4.05 10.29 -11.75
C ARG A 63 -4.35 8.81 -11.97
N GLU A 64 -4.56 8.42 -13.23
CA GLU A 64 -4.82 7.02 -13.60
C GLU A 64 -3.66 6.11 -13.23
N MET A 65 -2.43 6.53 -13.51
CA MET A 65 -1.24 5.79 -13.11
C MET A 65 -1.14 5.69 -11.59
N ALA A 66 -1.41 6.77 -10.89
CA ALA A 66 -1.36 6.78 -9.43
C ALA A 66 -2.36 5.79 -8.83
N LEU A 67 -3.57 5.73 -9.38
CA LEU A 67 -4.61 4.80 -8.92
C LEU A 67 -4.26 3.35 -9.26
N GLN A 68 -3.68 3.11 -10.44
CA GLN A 68 -3.22 1.79 -10.83
C GLN A 68 -2.11 1.30 -9.92
N TRP A 69 -1.15 2.16 -9.62
CA TRP A 69 -0.06 1.82 -8.69
C TRP A 69 -0.57 1.57 -7.28
N LEU A 70 -1.56 2.33 -6.84
CA LEU A 70 -2.20 2.10 -5.54
C LEU A 70 -2.85 0.71 -5.51
N ASP A 71 -3.54 0.34 -6.58
CA ASP A 71 -4.16 -0.99 -6.69
C ASP A 71 -3.11 -2.10 -6.59
N GLU A 72 -2.00 -1.97 -7.30
CA GLU A 72 -0.90 -2.92 -7.24
C GLU A 72 -0.33 -3.02 -5.81
N ASP A 73 -0.13 -1.88 -5.17
CA ASP A 73 0.45 -1.85 -3.83
C ASP A 73 -0.53 -2.43 -2.79
N VAL A 74 -1.83 -2.22 -2.96
CA VAL A 74 -2.86 -2.83 -2.11
C VAL A 74 -2.87 -4.36 -2.30
N GLN A 75 -2.74 -4.83 -3.53
CA GLN A 75 -2.69 -6.26 -3.80
C GLN A 75 -1.48 -6.92 -3.13
N VAL A 76 -0.34 -6.24 -3.16
CA VAL A 76 0.86 -6.71 -2.45
C VAL A 76 0.59 -6.77 -0.95
N ALA A 77 -0.03 -5.75 -0.38
CA ALA A 77 -0.38 -5.73 1.05
C ALA A 77 -1.36 -6.85 1.42
N GLN A 78 -2.34 -7.12 0.58
CA GLN A 78 -3.27 -8.23 0.76
C GLN A 78 -2.54 -9.56 0.77
N LYS A 79 -1.62 -9.74 -0.17
CA LYS A 79 -0.83 -10.97 -0.25
C LYS A 79 0.04 -11.15 0.98
N ILE A 80 0.64 -10.08 1.47
CA ILE A 80 1.43 -10.11 2.70
C ILE A 80 0.58 -10.61 3.87
N CYS A 81 -0.63 -10.08 4.01
CA CYS A 81 -1.55 -10.52 5.07
C CYS A 81 -1.94 -11.98 4.92
N ALA A 82 -2.26 -12.41 3.70
CA ALA A 82 -2.62 -13.80 3.44
C ALA A 82 -1.45 -14.75 3.75
N ASP A 83 -0.24 -14.36 3.41
CA ASP A 83 0.95 -15.17 3.68
C ASP A 83 1.25 -15.26 5.18
N ILE A 84 1.08 -14.15 5.91
CA ILE A 84 1.41 -14.10 7.34
C ILE A 84 0.34 -14.77 8.20
N PHE A 85 -0.94 -14.54 7.91
CA PHE A 85 -2.05 -15.02 8.73
C PHE A 85 -2.70 -16.30 8.18
N GLY A 86 -2.40 -16.65 6.93
CA GLY A 86 -2.95 -17.85 6.31
C GLY A 86 -4.47 -17.80 6.18
N GLU A 87 -5.11 -18.95 6.35
CA GLU A 87 -6.55 -19.09 6.20
C GLU A 87 -7.34 -18.27 7.22
N LEU A 88 -6.76 -17.96 8.36
CA LEU A 88 -7.41 -17.14 9.38
C LEU A 88 -7.83 -15.77 8.83
N PHE A 89 -7.01 -15.21 7.95
CA PHE A 89 -7.29 -13.90 7.38
C PHE A 89 -8.64 -13.85 6.67
N SER A 90 -8.97 -14.90 5.92
CA SER A 90 -10.24 -14.97 5.18
C SER A 90 -11.46 -15.13 6.08
N THR A 91 -11.27 -15.56 7.33
CA THR A 91 -12.36 -15.71 8.29
C THR A 91 -12.72 -14.44 9.03
N TRP A 92 -11.86 -13.44 8.97
CA TRP A 92 -12.07 -12.19 9.69
C TRP A 92 -13.09 -11.30 8.99
N SER A 93 -13.70 -10.40 9.76
CA SER A 93 -14.60 -9.40 9.20
C SER A 93 -13.86 -8.52 8.18
N GLU A 94 -14.62 -7.92 7.28
CA GLU A 94 -14.06 -7.02 6.27
C GLU A 94 -13.28 -5.87 6.93
N ASN A 95 -13.84 -5.27 7.96
CA ASN A 95 -13.17 -4.16 8.66
C ASN A 95 -11.85 -4.60 9.28
N ARG A 96 -11.79 -5.80 9.84
CA ARG A 96 -10.56 -6.33 10.43
C ARG A 96 -9.52 -6.61 9.35
N GLN A 97 -9.94 -7.16 8.22
CA GLN A 97 -9.06 -7.38 7.07
C GLN A 97 -8.50 -6.05 6.56
N LEU A 98 -9.36 -5.04 6.41
CA LEU A 98 -8.96 -3.71 5.96
C LEU A 98 -7.92 -3.09 6.89
N GLY A 99 -8.11 -3.21 8.19
CA GLY A 99 -7.17 -2.71 9.18
C GLY A 99 -5.78 -3.33 9.02
N TRP A 100 -5.72 -4.66 8.85
CA TRP A 100 -4.45 -5.35 8.67
C TRP A 100 -3.80 -5.04 7.34
N VAL A 101 -4.59 -4.89 6.27
CA VAL A 101 -4.04 -4.52 4.96
C VAL A 101 -3.48 -3.09 4.99
N ASN A 102 -4.18 -2.16 5.65
CA ASN A 102 -3.67 -0.81 5.83
C ASN A 102 -2.32 -0.83 6.57
N LEU A 103 -2.23 -1.63 7.62
CA LEU A 103 -1.00 -1.78 8.38
C LEU A 103 0.11 -2.39 7.52
N ALA A 104 -0.21 -3.42 6.74
CA ALA A 104 0.74 -4.08 5.82
C ALA A 104 1.24 -3.10 4.75
N PHE A 105 0.34 -2.27 4.24
CA PHE A 105 0.67 -1.24 3.25
C PHE A 105 1.72 -0.28 3.80
N ASN A 106 1.57 0.12 5.05
CA ASN A 106 2.48 1.08 5.69
C ASN A 106 3.77 0.46 6.21
N LEU A 107 3.72 -0.74 6.76
CA LEU A 107 4.87 -1.36 7.42
C LEU A 107 5.70 -2.25 6.51
N GLY A 108 5.07 -2.89 5.51
CA GLY A 108 5.73 -3.92 4.72
C GLY A 108 5.83 -5.25 5.46
N ARG A 109 6.32 -6.27 4.76
CA ARG A 109 6.31 -7.67 5.26
C ARG A 109 7.11 -7.85 6.55
N ALA A 110 8.34 -7.38 6.57
CA ALA A 110 9.24 -7.62 7.69
C ALA A 110 8.72 -6.99 8.98
N ARG A 111 8.28 -5.74 8.89
CA ARG A 111 7.77 -5.01 10.06
C ARG A 111 6.43 -5.57 10.54
N LEU A 112 5.58 -5.97 9.61
CA LEU A 112 4.30 -6.56 9.95
C LEU A 112 4.49 -7.87 10.69
N LEU A 113 5.44 -8.69 10.25
CA LEU A 113 5.77 -9.95 10.92
C LEU A 113 6.26 -9.72 12.34
N LYS A 114 7.10 -8.73 12.54
CA LYS A 114 7.56 -8.35 13.88
C LYS A 114 6.40 -7.89 14.76
N PHE A 115 5.51 -7.09 14.21
CA PHE A 115 4.33 -6.61 14.92
C PHE A 115 3.44 -7.77 15.36
N LYS A 116 3.19 -8.72 14.47
CA LYS A 116 2.43 -9.92 14.77
C LYS A 116 3.05 -10.71 15.92
N ASN A 117 4.36 -10.90 15.88
CA ASN A 117 5.08 -11.65 16.90
C ASN A 117 5.02 -10.93 18.25
N THR A 118 5.10 -9.61 18.27
CA THR A 118 4.96 -8.81 19.49
C THR A 118 3.58 -8.97 20.11
N ILE A 119 2.54 -8.96 19.30
CA ILE A 119 1.16 -9.13 19.80
C ILE A 119 0.97 -10.53 20.39
N ARG A 120 1.58 -11.54 19.81
CA ARG A 120 1.47 -12.91 20.29
C ARG A 120 2.23 -13.15 21.59
N ALA A 121 3.25 -12.39 21.81
CA ALA A 121 4.01 -12.48 23.04
C ALA A 121 3.23 -11.85 24.19
#